data_ada8f7d3624b750cfe24ccaccfdd8e77
#
_entry.id   ada8f7d3624b750cfe24ccaccfdd8e77
#
_cell.length_a   1.000
_cell.length_b   1.000
_cell.length_c   1.000
_cell.angle_alpha   90.00
_cell.angle_beta   90.00
_cell.angle_gamma   90.00
#
_symmetry.space_group_name_H-M   'P 1'
#
loop_
_entity.id
_entity.type
_entity.pdbx_description
1 polymer ?
#
loop_
_entity_poly.entity_id
_entity_poly.type
_entity_poly.pdbx_seq_one_letter_code
_entity_poly.pdbx_strand_id
1 'polypeptide(L)'
;MAIVGLVLGYLGLAVIPILIIAAIAIPNLLRAKMAANEASAVGSLAAIKSSEVTYTTAYPTVGYSPDIGTLGGASPCTPSSTTACLLDSVLSASTPGSGGKSGFVFLATGIMPPGAINNAAFVAAASPVLAHSTGNHDYCSTNDGVLRSQIASPGDIPVNNLASCLAFAVTQ
;
A
#
# COMPACT_ATOMS: atom_id res chain seq x y z
N MET A 1 53.05 14.26 -22.44
CA MET A 1 51.90 15.19 -22.15
C MET A 1 50.77 15.06 -23.16
N ALA A 2 51.04 15.00 -24.49
CA ALA A 2 50.00 14.92 -25.51
C ALA A 2 49.11 13.64 -25.45
N ILE A 3 49.67 12.47 -25.13
CA ILE A 3 48.95 11.19 -25.06
C ILE A 3 47.91 11.19 -23.90
N VAL A 4 48.27 11.80 -22.77
CA VAL A 4 47.35 11.92 -21.60
C VAL A 4 46.14 12.78 -21.93
N GLY A 5 46.34 13.90 -22.64
CA GLY A 5 45.26 14.77 -23.10
C GLY A 5 44.33 14.08 -24.11
N LEU A 6 44.89 13.29 -25.01
CA LEU A 6 44.11 12.52 -25.98
C LEU A 6 43.24 11.45 -25.34
N VAL A 7 43.77 10.70 -24.37
CA VAL A 7 43.03 9.68 -23.61
C VAL A 7 41.91 10.30 -22.79
N LEU A 8 42.17 11.41 -22.07
CA LEU A 8 41.16 12.13 -21.32
C LEU A 8 40.05 12.72 -22.22
N GLY A 9 40.43 13.22 -23.41
CA GLY A 9 39.48 13.75 -24.39
C GLY A 9 38.53 12.67 -24.92
N TYR A 10 39.04 11.48 -25.27
CA TYR A 10 38.20 10.36 -25.70
C TYR A 10 37.33 9.80 -24.59
N LEU A 11 37.84 9.70 -23.36
CA LEU A 11 37.06 9.33 -22.19
C LEU A 11 35.90 10.32 -21.93
N GLY A 12 36.17 11.63 -22.00
CA GLY A 12 35.14 12.66 -21.88
C GLY A 12 34.05 12.54 -22.95
N LEU A 13 34.45 12.33 -24.21
CA LEU A 13 33.52 12.19 -25.32
C LEU A 13 32.64 10.91 -25.20
N ALA A 14 33.18 9.82 -24.66
CA ALA A 14 32.42 8.58 -24.44
C ALA A 14 31.44 8.67 -23.25
N VAL A 15 31.73 9.50 -22.24
CA VAL A 15 30.87 9.66 -21.05
C VAL A 15 29.64 10.52 -21.35
N ILE A 16 29.71 11.50 -22.25
CA ILE A 16 28.60 12.41 -22.56
C ILE A 16 27.32 11.67 -22.96
N PRO A 17 27.31 10.73 -23.94
CA PRO A 17 26.09 10.03 -24.35
C PRO A 17 25.51 9.17 -23.21
N ILE A 18 26.36 8.62 -22.34
CA ILE A 18 25.91 7.84 -21.18
C ILE A 18 25.16 8.73 -20.18
N LEU A 19 25.67 9.94 -19.92
CA LEU A 19 25.03 10.90 -19.03
C LEU A 19 23.69 11.38 -19.58
N ILE A 20 23.59 11.59 -20.90
CA ILE A 20 22.33 11.98 -21.55
C ILE A 20 21.28 10.87 -21.39
N ILE A 21 21.65 9.61 -21.65
CA ILE A 21 20.76 8.47 -21.45
C ILE A 21 20.34 8.34 -19.98
N ALA A 22 21.28 8.45 -19.05
CA ALA A 22 21.01 8.38 -17.63
C ALA A 22 20.06 9.50 -17.18
N ALA A 23 20.22 10.72 -17.66
CA ALA A 23 19.36 11.85 -17.32
C ALA A 23 17.88 11.63 -17.72
N ILE A 24 17.62 10.86 -18.77
CA ILE A 24 16.26 10.51 -19.20
C ILE A 24 15.78 9.22 -18.52
N ALA A 25 16.66 8.24 -18.34
CA ALA A 25 16.31 6.91 -17.84
C ALA A 25 15.99 6.93 -16.34
N ILE A 26 16.73 7.68 -15.52
CA ILE A 26 16.58 7.72 -14.05
C ILE A 26 15.17 8.22 -13.66
N PRO A 27 14.68 9.39 -14.12
CA PRO A 27 13.35 9.86 -13.73
C PRO A 27 12.23 8.94 -14.23
N ASN A 28 12.40 8.34 -15.41
CA ASN A 28 11.41 7.38 -15.93
C ASN A 28 11.36 6.09 -15.10
N LEU A 29 12.53 5.59 -14.64
CA LEU A 29 12.60 4.43 -13.76
C LEU A 29 11.94 4.70 -12.39
N LEU A 30 12.14 5.90 -11.82
CA LEU A 30 11.50 6.27 -10.56
C LEU A 30 9.98 6.33 -10.70
N ARG A 31 9.46 6.90 -11.78
CA ARG A 31 8.00 6.91 -12.07
C ARG A 31 7.46 5.50 -12.26
N ALA A 32 8.17 4.65 -13.02
CA ALA A 32 7.78 3.26 -13.21
C ALA A 32 7.75 2.48 -11.88
N LYS A 33 8.73 2.72 -10.99
CA LYS A 33 8.76 2.12 -9.66
C LYS A 33 7.56 2.57 -8.80
N MET A 34 7.24 3.86 -8.79
CA MET A 34 6.06 4.37 -8.06
C MET A 34 4.77 3.74 -8.59
N ALA A 35 4.58 3.69 -9.92
CA ALA A 35 3.40 3.06 -10.51
C ALA A 35 3.30 1.56 -10.17
N ALA A 36 4.41 0.83 -10.14
CA ALA A 36 4.45 -0.57 -9.74
C ALA A 36 4.08 -0.74 -8.25
N ASN A 37 4.56 0.13 -7.38
CA ASN A 37 4.22 0.15 -5.96
C ASN A 37 2.72 0.41 -5.75
N GLU A 38 2.15 1.39 -6.46
CA GLU A 38 0.71 1.72 -6.42
C GLU A 38 -0.14 0.54 -6.89
N ALA A 39 0.23 -0.10 -8.00
CA ALA A 39 -0.45 -1.31 -8.47
C ALA A 39 -0.39 -2.46 -7.44
N SER A 40 0.77 -2.64 -6.78
CA SER A 40 0.93 -3.60 -5.68
C SER A 40 0.06 -3.25 -4.47
N ALA A 41 -0.06 -1.97 -4.13
CA ALA A 41 -0.92 -1.49 -3.04
C ALA A 41 -2.39 -1.78 -3.32
N VAL A 42 -2.87 -1.49 -4.54
CA VAL A 42 -4.25 -1.79 -4.97
C VAL A 42 -4.52 -3.31 -4.92
N GLY A 43 -3.58 -4.14 -5.39
CA GLY A 43 -3.67 -5.59 -5.27
C GLY A 43 -3.72 -6.08 -3.82
N SER A 44 -2.94 -5.46 -2.94
CA SER A 44 -2.95 -5.77 -1.50
C SER A 44 -4.27 -5.37 -0.83
N LEU A 45 -4.85 -4.22 -1.21
CA LEU A 45 -6.19 -3.81 -0.75
C LEU A 45 -7.28 -4.79 -1.23
N ALA A 46 -7.18 -5.31 -2.46
CA ALA A 46 -8.10 -6.33 -2.95
C ALA A 46 -8.00 -7.62 -2.13
N ALA A 47 -6.78 -8.04 -1.73
CA ALA A 47 -6.57 -9.17 -0.85
C ALA A 47 -7.17 -8.93 0.55
N ILE A 48 -6.96 -7.74 1.14
CA ILE A 48 -7.56 -7.36 2.43
C ILE A 48 -9.09 -7.44 2.35
N LYS A 49 -9.72 -6.86 1.32
CA LYS A 49 -11.16 -6.91 1.11
C LYS A 49 -11.69 -8.36 1.05
N SER A 50 -11.04 -9.22 0.29
CA SER A 50 -11.40 -10.63 0.18
C SER A 50 -11.28 -11.34 1.53
N SER A 51 -10.24 -11.04 2.29
CA SER A 51 -10.02 -11.58 3.63
C SER A 51 -11.08 -11.09 4.63
N GLU A 52 -11.50 -9.84 4.56
CA GLU A 52 -12.58 -9.28 5.38
C GLU A 52 -13.91 -10.00 5.14
N VAL A 53 -14.27 -10.26 3.88
CA VAL A 53 -15.48 -11.01 3.54
C VAL A 53 -15.41 -12.46 4.04
N THR A 54 -14.24 -13.09 3.93
CA THR A 54 -14.02 -14.45 4.44
C THR A 54 -14.10 -14.47 5.97
N TYR A 55 -13.49 -13.47 6.62
CA TYR A 55 -13.47 -13.35 8.07
C TYR A 55 -14.88 -13.19 8.65
N THR A 56 -15.70 -12.27 8.10
CA THR A 56 -17.08 -12.07 8.61
C THR A 56 -17.96 -13.30 8.40
N THR A 57 -17.67 -14.12 7.39
CA THR A 57 -18.37 -15.40 7.17
C THR A 57 -17.96 -16.45 8.20
N ALA A 58 -16.68 -16.49 8.57
CA ALA A 58 -16.15 -17.43 9.56
C ALA A 58 -16.49 -17.05 11.00
N TYR A 59 -16.57 -15.74 11.28
CA TYR A 59 -16.77 -15.18 12.63
C TYR A 59 -17.93 -14.17 12.68
N PRO A 60 -19.19 -14.60 12.42
CA PRO A 60 -20.34 -13.71 12.28
C PRO A 60 -20.69 -12.92 13.54
N THR A 61 -20.29 -13.39 14.71
CA THR A 61 -20.48 -12.69 15.98
C THR A 61 -19.54 -11.49 16.17
N VAL A 62 -18.38 -11.49 15.49
CA VAL A 62 -17.44 -10.37 15.47
C VAL A 62 -17.79 -9.42 14.32
N GLY A 63 -18.23 -9.95 13.18
CA GLY A 63 -18.44 -9.23 11.93
C GLY A 63 -17.13 -9.08 11.16
N TYR A 64 -16.82 -7.87 10.67
CA TYR A 64 -15.53 -7.59 10.04
C TYR A 64 -14.40 -7.55 11.06
N SER A 65 -13.16 -7.76 10.62
CA SER A 65 -12.01 -7.80 11.52
C SER A 65 -11.78 -6.47 12.25
N PRO A 66 -11.39 -6.47 13.52
CA PRO A 66 -11.08 -5.23 14.23
C PRO A 66 -9.85 -4.50 13.67
N ASP A 67 -8.88 -5.24 13.14
CA ASP A 67 -7.63 -4.70 12.59
C ASP A 67 -7.00 -5.67 11.58
N ILE A 68 -6.03 -5.16 10.80
CA ILE A 68 -5.33 -5.94 9.76
C ILE A 68 -4.50 -7.10 10.35
N GLY A 69 -3.99 -6.97 11.57
CA GLY A 69 -3.20 -8.01 12.24
C GLY A 69 -4.05 -9.25 12.51
N THR A 70 -5.33 -9.05 12.86
CA THR A 70 -6.32 -10.12 13.08
C THR A 70 -6.54 -10.98 11.84
N LEU A 71 -6.45 -10.41 10.64
CA LEU A 71 -6.55 -11.14 9.38
C LEU A 71 -5.32 -12.00 9.07
N GLY A 72 -4.18 -11.70 9.69
CA GLY A 72 -2.91 -12.39 9.49
C GLY A 72 -2.69 -13.57 10.43
N GLY A 73 -1.44 -13.95 10.56
CA GLY A 73 -0.95 -14.97 11.48
C GLY A 73 0.48 -15.39 11.15
N ALA A 74 1.25 -15.74 12.19
CA ALA A 74 2.59 -16.29 12.02
C ALA A 74 2.53 -17.77 11.65
N SER A 75 3.43 -18.23 10.79
CA SER A 75 3.51 -19.65 10.42
C SER A 75 4.26 -20.48 11.49
N PRO A 76 3.77 -21.66 11.91
CA PRO A 76 2.49 -22.28 11.55
C PRO A 76 1.30 -21.56 12.17
N CYS A 77 0.24 -21.30 11.37
CA CYS A 77 -0.90 -20.52 11.79
C CYS A 77 -2.11 -21.41 12.09
N THR A 78 -2.75 -21.19 13.24
CA THR A 78 -4.02 -21.84 13.61
C THR A 78 -5.11 -20.80 13.57
N PRO A 79 -6.14 -20.94 12.69
CA PRO A 79 -7.19 -19.96 12.54
C PRO A 79 -8.02 -19.79 13.82
N SER A 80 -8.22 -18.53 14.21
CA SER A 80 -9.09 -18.12 15.32
C SER A 80 -9.68 -16.73 15.04
N SER A 81 -10.61 -16.27 15.87
CA SER A 81 -11.20 -14.94 15.74
C SER A 81 -10.21 -13.79 16.02
N THR A 82 -9.04 -14.06 16.58
CA THR A 82 -7.98 -13.09 16.82
C THR A 82 -6.80 -13.24 15.88
N THR A 83 -6.74 -14.34 15.11
CA THR A 83 -5.65 -14.65 14.18
C THR A 83 -6.22 -15.53 13.07
N ALA A 84 -6.74 -14.92 12.01
CA ALA A 84 -7.57 -15.63 11.04
C ALA A 84 -6.76 -16.38 9.96
N CYS A 85 -5.45 -16.14 9.84
CA CYS A 85 -4.57 -16.79 8.85
C CYS A 85 -4.99 -16.55 7.38
N LEU A 86 -5.63 -15.44 7.08
CA LEU A 86 -6.17 -15.11 5.76
C LEU A 86 -5.22 -14.23 4.94
N LEU A 87 -4.31 -13.51 5.61
CA LEU A 87 -3.29 -12.67 4.97
C LEU A 87 -1.89 -13.19 5.26
N ASP A 88 -0.98 -12.92 4.32
CA ASP A 88 0.44 -13.16 4.55
C ASP A 88 0.98 -12.27 5.68
N SER A 89 2.02 -12.77 6.37
CA SER A 89 2.60 -12.08 7.53
C SER A 89 3.24 -10.73 7.18
N VAL A 90 3.69 -10.55 5.93
CA VAL A 90 4.27 -9.28 5.48
C VAL A 90 3.19 -8.23 5.36
N LEU A 91 2.05 -8.56 4.73
CA LEU A 91 0.94 -7.61 4.55
C LEU A 91 0.27 -7.28 5.88
N SER A 92 -0.02 -8.28 6.71
CA SER A 92 -0.66 -8.07 8.02
C SER A 92 0.20 -7.28 9.01
N ALA A 93 1.53 -7.29 8.85
CA ALA A 93 2.48 -6.50 9.64
C ALA A 93 2.82 -5.13 9.03
N SER A 94 2.38 -4.83 7.80
CA SER A 94 2.71 -3.59 7.09
C SER A 94 1.84 -2.41 7.53
N THR A 95 1.80 -2.14 8.83
CA THR A 95 1.03 -1.07 9.48
C THR A 95 1.81 0.25 9.56
N PRO A 96 1.17 1.39 9.85
CA PRO A 96 1.85 2.64 10.11
C PRO A 96 2.96 2.49 11.17
N GLY A 97 4.16 3.00 10.86
CA GLY A 97 5.35 2.83 11.72
C GLY A 97 6.19 1.59 11.40
N SER A 98 5.71 0.68 10.55
CA SER A 98 6.50 -0.43 9.99
C SER A 98 7.21 -0.01 8.70
N GLY A 99 8.07 -0.90 8.17
CA GLY A 99 8.72 -0.68 6.87
C GLY A 99 7.79 -0.77 5.65
N GLY A 100 6.53 -1.19 5.85
CA GLY A 100 5.54 -1.35 4.79
C GLY A 100 5.80 -2.51 3.83
N LYS A 101 4.88 -2.70 2.88
CA LYS A 101 5.01 -3.65 1.76
C LYS A 101 4.98 -2.87 0.45
N SER A 102 5.99 -3.08 -0.41
CA SER A 102 6.12 -2.35 -1.68
C SER A 102 6.04 -0.82 -1.53
N GLY A 103 6.61 -0.28 -0.44
CA GLY A 103 6.61 1.16 -0.16
C GLY A 103 5.27 1.73 0.31
N PHE A 104 4.31 0.90 0.70
CA PHE A 104 3.01 1.28 1.27
C PHE A 104 2.81 0.67 2.65
N VAL A 105 2.12 1.41 3.51
CA VAL A 105 1.57 0.92 4.78
C VAL A 105 0.06 0.76 4.65
N PHE A 106 -0.50 -0.18 5.40
CA PHE A 106 -1.88 -0.60 5.27
C PHE A 106 -2.60 -0.53 6.62
N LEU A 107 -3.90 -0.30 6.54
CA LEU A 107 -4.81 -0.40 7.66
C LEU A 107 -6.07 -1.12 7.22
N ALA A 108 -6.58 -1.99 8.06
CA ALA A 108 -7.95 -2.48 7.99
C ALA A 108 -8.57 -2.21 9.37
N THR A 109 -9.79 -1.70 9.41
CA THR A 109 -10.47 -1.37 10.66
C THR A 109 -11.93 -1.72 10.54
N GLY A 110 -12.40 -2.62 11.40
CA GLY A 110 -13.82 -2.91 11.56
C GLY A 110 -14.54 -1.72 12.20
N ILE A 111 -15.69 -1.38 11.66
CA ILE A 111 -16.52 -0.27 12.12
C ILE A 111 -17.79 -0.84 12.75
N MET A 112 -17.98 -0.53 14.03
CA MET A 112 -19.19 -0.87 14.76
C MET A 112 -20.13 0.35 14.79
N PRO A 113 -21.25 0.32 14.04
CA PRO A 113 -22.23 1.39 14.10
C PRO A 113 -22.89 1.48 15.48
N PRO A 114 -23.39 2.65 15.87
CA PRO A 114 -24.14 2.81 17.12
C PRO A 114 -25.32 1.82 17.20
N GLY A 115 -25.38 1.04 18.29
CA GLY A 115 -26.41 0.02 18.52
C GLY A 115 -26.17 -1.34 17.84
N ALA A 116 -25.09 -1.49 17.08
CA ALA A 116 -24.68 -2.80 16.56
C ALA A 116 -23.97 -3.62 17.64
N ILE A 117 -24.02 -4.96 17.47
CA ILE A 117 -23.35 -5.91 18.37
C ILE A 117 -22.04 -6.44 17.79
N ASN A 118 -21.73 -6.08 16.54
CA ASN A 118 -20.56 -6.53 15.79
C ASN A 118 -20.10 -5.43 14.81
N ASN A 119 -18.94 -5.62 14.19
CA ASN A 119 -18.45 -4.76 13.13
C ASN A 119 -19.26 -4.98 11.85
N ALA A 120 -20.18 -4.08 11.54
CA ALA A 120 -21.07 -4.20 10.38
C ALA A 120 -20.49 -3.58 9.10
N ALA A 121 -19.38 -2.84 9.20
CA ALA A 121 -18.64 -2.29 8.06
C ALA A 121 -17.14 -2.36 8.33
N PHE A 122 -16.33 -2.12 7.30
CA PHE A 122 -14.89 -1.97 7.45
C PHE A 122 -14.36 -0.86 6.54
N VAL A 123 -13.18 -0.37 6.86
CA VAL A 123 -12.35 0.46 6.01
C VAL A 123 -11.00 -0.24 5.84
N ALA A 124 -10.62 -0.50 4.59
CA ALA A 124 -9.28 -0.92 4.22
C ALA A 124 -8.59 0.24 3.50
N ALA A 125 -7.43 0.64 3.96
CA ALA A 125 -6.72 1.79 3.41
C ALA A 125 -5.22 1.51 3.25
N ALA A 126 -4.60 2.23 2.32
CA ALA A 126 -3.17 2.19 2.05
C ALA A 126 -2.64 3.59 1.79
N SER A 127 -1.50 3.92 2.40
CA SER A 127 -0.77 5.17 2.16
C SER A 127 0.69 4.88 1.84
N PRO A 128 1.34 5.67 0.96
CA PRO A 128 2.75 5.50 0.68
C PRO A 128 3.58 5.84 1.93
N VAL A 129 4.62 5.07 2.21
CA VAL A 129 5.57 5.35 3.31
C VAL A 129 6.20 6.74 3.15
N LEU A 130 6.48 7.12 1.91
CA LEU A 130 7.00 8.44 1.54
C LEU A 130 6.22 8.96 0.32
N ALA A 131 5.35 9.94 0.54
CA ALA A 131 4.60 10.59 -0.54
C ALA A 131 5.57 11.13 -1.62
N HIS A 132 5.19 10.98 -2.88
CA HIS A 132 5.95 11.37 -4.07
C HIS A 132 7.30 10.65 -4.28
N SER A 133 7.60 9.62 -3.46
CA SER A 133 8.79 8.80 -3.59
C SER A 133 8.46 7.31 -3.72
N THR A 134 7.57 6.77 -2.87
CA THR A 134 7.12 5.40 -2.95
C THR A 134 5.77 5.26 -3.66
N GLY A 135 4.97 6.33 -3.69
CA GLY A 135 3.69 6.47 -4.39
C GLY A 135 3.19 7.90 -4.34
N ASN A 136 2.19 8.22 -5.16
CA ASN A 136 1.57 9.55 -5.27
C ASN A 136 0.16 9.58 -4.70
N HIS A 137 -0.46 8.43 -4.44
CA HIS A 137 -1.86 8.36 -4.02
C HIS A 137 -2.02 7.53 -2.75
N ASP A 138 -2.93 7.99 -1.88
CA ASP A 138 -3.57 7.18 -0.88
C ASP A 138 -4.74 6.45 -1.49
N TYR A 139 -4.99 5.25 -1.01
CA TYR A 139 -6.10 4.41 -1.48
C TYR A 139 -6.95 3.97 -0.30
N CYS A 140 -8.26 3.88 -0.51
CA CYS A 140 -9.14 3.23 0.44
C CYS A 140 -10.29 2.50 -0.25
N SER A 141 -10.86 1.56 0.46
CA SER A 141 -12.07 0.83 0.07
C SER A 141 -12.86 0.45 1.31
N THR A 142 -14.16 0.31 1.15
CA THR A 142 -15.08 -0.09 2.21
C THR A 142 -15.83 -1.35 1.81
N ASN A 143 -16.82 -1.75 2.60
CA ASN A 143 -17.72 -2.87 2.30
C ASN A 143 -18.53 -2.70 1.01
N ASP A 144 -18.59 -1.51 0.40
CA ASP A 144 -19.16 -1.30 -0.93
C ASP A 144 -18.28 -1.83 -2.08
N GLY A 145 -17.03 -2.20 -1.77
CA GLY A 145 -16.08 -2.73 -2.73
C GLY A 145 -15.46 -1.71 -3.68
N VAL A 146 -15.87 -0.44 -3.60
CA VAL A 146 -15.39 0.62 -4.49
C VAL A 146 -13.99 1.08 -4.04
N LEU A 147 -13.05 1.09 -4.97
CA LEU A 147 -11.72 1.66 -4.74
C LEU A 147 -11.79 3.18 -4.91
N ARG A 148 -11.25 3.88 -3.94
CA ARG A 148 -11.15 5.35 -3.93
C ARG A 148 -9.70 5.76 -3.73
N SER A 149 -9.34 6.90 -4.29
CA SER A 149 -8.01 7.47 -4.14
C SER A 149 -8.02 8.97 -3.92
N GLN A 150 -6.97 9.47 -3.29
CA GLN A 150 -6.62 10.89 -3.23
C GLN A 150 -5.13 11.06 -3.43
N ILE A 151 -4.69 12.29 -3.71
CA ILE A 151 -3.26 12.61 -3.78
C ILE A 151 -2.69 12.54 -2.36
N ALA A 152 -1.61 11.77 -2.20
CA ALA A 152 -0.94 11.62 -0.92
C ALA A 152 -0.16 12.87 -0.55
N SER A 153 -0.21 13.26 0.72
CA SER A 153 0.58 14.34 1.30
C SER A 153 1.68 13.80 2.21
N PRO A 154 2.79 14.52 2.38
CA PRO A 154 3.85 14.09 3.29
C PRO A 154 3.34 13.90 4.72
N GLY A 155 3.54 12.71 5.27
CA GLY A 155 3.09 12.36 6.62
C GLY A 155 1.68 11.79 6.70
N ASP A 156 0.98 11.60 5.57
CA ASP A 156 -0.31 10.93 5.56
C ASP A 156 -0.19 9.49 6.10
N ILE A 157 -1.21 9.10 6.82
CA ILE A 157 -1.42 7.73 7.32
C ILE A 157 -2.71 7.18 6.72
N PRO A 158 -2.84 5.87 6.56
CA PRO A 158 -4.05 5.27 6.03
C PRO A 158 -5.28 5.67 6.85
N VAL A 159 -6.36 6.06 6.17
CA VAL A 159 -7.61 6.44 6.83
C VAL A 159 -8.23 5.25 7.53
N ASN A 160 -8.81 5.49 8.71
CA ASN A 160 -9.38 4.46 9.59
C ASN A 160 -10.89 4.63 9.85
N ASN A 161 -11.53 5.55 9.17
CA ASN A 161 -12.96 5.80 9.34
C ASN A 161 -13.68 5.92 7.99
N LEU A 162 -14.96 5.58 8.01
CA LEU A 162 -15.80 5.51 6.82
C LEU A 162 -15.96 6.88 6.14
N ALA A 163 -16.16 7.94 6.92
CA ALA A 163 -16.40 9.27 6.37
C ALA A 163 -15.18 9.80 5.59
N SER A 164 -13.97 9.60 6.13
CA SER A 164 -12.73 10.00 5.45
C SER A 164 -12.51 9.21 4.14
N CYS A 165 -12.77 7.88 4.15
CA CYS A 165 -12.64 7.08 2.94
C CYS A 165 -13.67 7.48 1.87
N LEU A 166 -14.92 7.73 2.27
CA LEU A 166 -15.98 8.14 1.33
C LEU A 166 -15.75 9.55 0.73
N ALA A 167 -14.90 10.36 1.34
CA ALA A 167 -14.50 11.67 0.80
C ALA A 167 -13.46 11.55 -0.33
N PHE A 168 -12.78 10.41 -0.48
CA PHE A 168 -11.84 10.19 -1.58
C PHE A 168 -12.59 10.06 -2.91
N ALA A 169 -11.95 10.47 -4.01
CA ALA A 169 -12.50 10.31 -5.34
C ALA A 169 -12.55 8.82 -5.75
N VAL A 170 -13.61 8.42 -6.42
CA VAL A 170 -13.73 7.07 -6.98
C VAL A 170 -12.70 6.90 -8.09
N THR A 171 -11.89 5.86 -8.00
CA THR A 171 -10.92 5.50 -9.04
C THR A 171 -11.65 4.75 -10.16
N GLN A 172 -11.58 5.30 -11.38
CA GLN A 172 -12.12 4.66 -12.58
C GLN A 172 -11.14 3.66 -13.15
#